data_d29f05d6e403d8e96c3607df15c2b4c3
#
_entry.id   d29f05d6e403d8e96c3607df15c2b4c3
#
_cell.length_a   1.000
_cell.length_b   1.000
_cell.length_c   1.000
_cell.angle_alpha   90.00
_cell.angle_beta   90.00
_cell.angle_gamma   90.00
#
_symmetry.space_group_name_H-M   'P 1'
#
loop_
_entity.id
_entity.type
_entity.pdbx_description
1 polymer ?
#
loop_
_entity_poly.entity_id
_entity_poly.type
_entity_poly.pdbx_seq_one_letter_code
_entity_poly.pdbx_strand_id
1 'polypeptide(L)'
;MPQFAANLTMLFNESPFLERFTKARQAGFDAVEFLFPYPFTATEIKEQLDQNQLKLVLHNLPAGDWEAGERGIACLPERKEEFRKGVAKGIEYAKVLGVNQLNCLAGKAPSGVDQKVLHETFIENLRFAADEDRKSTRLNSSHT
;
A
#
# COMPACT_ATOMS: atom_id res chain seq x y z
N MET A 1 19.97 15.93 8.39
CA MET A 1 18.86 15.80 9.37
C MET A 1 17.97 14.62 8.97
N PRO A 2 17.68 13.68 9.89
CA PRO A 2 16.72 12.64 9.60
C PRO A 2 15.34 13.25 9.38
N GLN A 3 14.60 12.69 8.45
CA GLN A 3 13.21 13.07 8.18
C GLN A 3 12.30 11.95 8.66
N PHE A 4 11.18 12.31 9.27
CA PHE A 4 10.23 11.37 9.84
C PHE A 4 8.88 11.46 9.13
N ALA A 5 8.25 10.30 8.94
CA ALA A 5 6.88 10.22 8.46
C ALA A 5 5.98 9.72 9.59
N ALA A 6 4.81 10.31 9.73
CA ALA A 6 3.82 9.82 10.69
C ALA A 6 3.04 8.66 10.09
N ASN A 7 2.95 7.54 10.81
CA ASN A 7 2.12 6.41 10.37
C ASN A 7 0.68 6.64 10.87
N LEU A 8 -0.21 7.00 9.96
CA LEU A 8 -1.58 7.38 10.29
C LEU A 8 -2.49 6.19 10.61
N THR A 9 -2.02 4.96 10.39
CA THR A 9 -2.71 3.78 10.87
C THR A 9 -2.52 3.61 12.39
N MET A 10 -1.39 4.08 12.90
CA MET A 10 -0.99 3.90 14.30
C MET A 10 -1.11 5.15 15.15
N LEU A 11 -1.01 6.34 14.56
CA LEU A 11 -1.04 7.61 15.28
C LEU A 11 -2.36 8.33 15.06
N PHE A 12 -2.74 9.16 16.04
CA PHE A 12 -3.95 9.99 16.00
C PHE A 12 -5.24 9.16 15.90
N ASN A 13 -5.24 7.98 16.50
CA ASN A 13 -6.36 7.03 16.44
C ASN A 13 -7.63 7.54 17.14
N GLU A 14 -7.53 8.59 17.93
CA GLU A 14 -8.68 9.25 18.53
C GLU A 14 -9.54 10.00 17.51
N SER A 15 -9.03 10.17 16.28
CA SER A 15 -9.73 10.86 15.19
C SER A 15 -10.00 9.92 14.02
N PRO A 16 -11.07 10.16 13.23
CA PRO A 16 -11.27 9.43 11.97
C PRO A 16 -10.09 9.57 11.03
N PHE A 17 -9.87 8.58 10.18
CA PHE A 17 -8.67 8.50 9.34
C PHE A 17 -8.43 9.77 8.51
N LEU A 18 -9.46 10.29 7.85
CA LEU A 18 -9.29 11.47 6.99
C LEU A 18 -8.95 12.75 7.76
N GLU A 19 -9.19 12.80 9.07
CA GLU A 19 -8.81 13.92 9.91
C GLU A 19 -7.39 13.82 10.45
N ARG A 20 -6.77 12.65 10.36
CA ARG A 20 -5.42 12.41 10.89
C ARG A 20 -4.34 13.15 10.10
N PHE A 21 -4.61 13.48 8.85
CA PHE A 21 -3.68 14.25 8.01
C PHE A 21 -3.44 15.66 8.59
N THR A 22 -4.50 16.35 8.93
CA THR A 22 -4.41 17.67 9.56
C THR A 22 -3.68 17.59 10.90
N LYS A 23 -3.95 16.59 11.70
CA LYS A 23 -3.28 16.40 12.99
C LYS A 23 -1.79 16.14 12.83
N ALA A 24 -1.40 15.35 11.83
CA ALA A 24 0.02 15.13 11.54
C ALA A 24 0.72 16.42 11.15
N ARG A 25 0.09 17.24 10.32
CA ARG A 25 0.65 18.54 9.94
C ARG A 25 0.79 19.48 11.12
N GLN A 26 -0.23 19.54 11.98
CA GLN A 26 -0.19 20.35 13.19
C GLN A 26 0.90 19.89 14.16
N ALA A 27 1.22 18.60 14.16
CA ALA A 27 2.30 18.06 14.99
C ALA A 27 3.69 18.28 14.38
N GLY A 28 3.77 18.87 13.19
CA GLY A 28 5.05 19.22 12.56
C GLY A 28 5.58 18.22 11.53
N PHE A 29 4.80 17.22 11.14
CA PHE A 29 5.22 16.27 10.10
C PHE A 29 5.04 16.87 8.71
N ASP A 30 5.99 16.57 7.82
CA ASP A 30 5.93 16.90 6.39
C ASP A 30 5.54 15.70 5.53
N ALA A 31 5.59 14.51 6.11
CA ALA A 31 5.33 13.26 5.40
C ALA A 31 4.51 12.31 6.27
N VAL A 32 3.76 11.45 5.60
CA VAL A 32 2.92 10.45 6.26
C VAL A 32 3.05 9.10 5.54
N GLU A 33 2.68 8.04 6.22
CA GLU A 33 2.48 6.72 5.65
C GLU A 33 1.26 6.07 6.31
N PHE A 34 0.72 5.05 5.69
CA PHE A 34 -0.38 4.27 6.26
C PHE A 34 -0.43 2.89 5.60
N LEU A 35 -1.17 1.98 6.19
CA LEU A 35 -1.20 0.61 5.69
C LEU A 35 -2.16 0.48 4.50
N PHE A 36 -3.45 0.73 4.72
CA PHE A 36 -4.47 0.41 3.71
C PHE A 36 -5.40 1.60 3.46
N PRO A 37 -5.27 2.28 2.32
CA PRO A 37 -6.13 3.41 1.97
C PRO A 37 -7.48 3.01 1.38
N TYR A 38 -7.69 1.74 1.11
CA TYR A 38 -8.74 1.24 0.21
C TYR A 38 -10.19 1.44 0.69
N PRO A 39 -10.50 1.61 1.98
CA PRO A 39 -11.85 2.00 2.39
C PRO A 39 -12.28 3.40 1.93
N PHE A 40 -11.31 4.23 1.51
CA PHE A 40 -11.55 5.58 1.03
C PHE A 40 -11.20 5.68 -0.45
N THR A 41 -11.75 6.66 -1.15
CA THR A 41 -11.33 6.89 -2.54
C THR A 41 -9.93 7.50 -2.55
N ALA A 42 -9.17 7.24 -3.60
CA ALA A 42 -7.85 7.84 -3.76
C ALA A 42 -7.95 9.37 -3.81
N THR A 43 -9.01 9.90 -4.41
CA THR A 43 -9.26 11.34 -4.50
C THR A 43 -9.44 11.98 -3.12
N GLU A 44 -10.24 11.37 -2.24
CA GLU A 44 -10.43 11.87 -0.86
C GLU A 44 -9.10 11.97 -0.10
N ILE A 45 -8.25 10.96 -0.24
CA ILE A 45 -6.95 10.95 0.42
C ILE A 45 -6.03 11.99 -0.20
N LYS A 46 -6.01 12.08 -1.53
CA LYS A 46 -5.20 13.08 -2.24
C LYS A 46 -5.55 14.50 -1.81
N GLU A 47 -6.83 14.79 -1.65
CA GLU A 47 -7.27 16.09 -1.15
C GLU A 47 -6.68 16.41 0.22
N GLN A 48 -6.67 15.44 1.13
CA GLN A 48 -6.08 15.62 2.46
C GLN A 48 -4.57 15.85 2.40
N LEU A 49 -3.87 15.10 1.55
CA LEU A 49 -2.43 15.29 1.35
C LEU A 49 -2.13 16.71 0.83
N ASP A 50 -2.87 17.15 -0.17
CA ASP A 50 -2.64 18.45 -0.81
C ASP A 50 -3.00 19.60 0.13
N GLN A 51 -4.15 19.53 0.81
CA GLN A 51 -4.57 20.59 1.75
C GLN A 51 -3.59 20.77 2.90
N ASN A 52 -2.95 19.69 3.33
CA ASN A 52 -2.03 19.71 4.46
C ASN A 52 -0.55 19.75 4.03
N GLN A 53 -0.29 19.83 2.73
CA GLN A 53 1.08 19.85 2.17
C GLN A 53 1.91 18.68 2.68
N LEU A 54 1.33 17.49 2.69
CA LEU A 54 1.98 16.26 3.13
C LEU A 54 2.36 15.39 1.95
N LYS A 55 3.54 14.77 2.05
CA LYS A 55 3.99 13.75 1.11
C LYS A 55 3.61 12.38 1.65
N LEU A 56 3.05 11.53 0.80
CA LEU A 56 2.86 10.12 1.15
C LEU A 56 4.12 9.34 0.78
N VAL A 57 4.68 8.64 1.76
CA VAL A 57 5.93 7.89 1.59
C VAL A 57 5.67 6.45 1.17
N LEU A 58 4.63 5.82 1.73
CA LEU A 58 4.41 4.38 1.59
C LEU A 58 2.97 4.01 1.93
N HIS A 59 2.40 3.08 1.17
CA HIS A 59 1.25 2.31 1.62
C HIS A 59 1.39 0.86 1.16
N ASN A 60 0.54 -0.02 1.67
CA ASN A 60 0.60 -1.44 1.36
C ASN A 60 -0.32 -1.78 0.20
N LEU A 61 0.07 -2.81 -0.55
CA LEU A 61 -0.87 -3.52 -1.42
C LEU A 61 -1.97 -4.16 -0.55
N PRO A 62 -3.17 -4.40 -1.09
CA PRO A 62 -4.19 -5.15 -0.34
C PRO A 62 -3.62 -6.45 0.21
N ALA A 63 -3.92 -6.76 1.45
CA ALA A 63 -3.25 -7.83 2.21
C ALA A 63 -4.21 -8.90 2.73
N GLY A 64 -5.35 -9.07 2.06
CA GLY A 64 -6.38 -10.00 2.50
C GLY A 64 -7.28 -9.41 3.56
N ASP A 65 -7.96 -10.25 4.31
CA ASP A 65 -8.86 -9.83 5.37
C ASP A 65 -8.07 -9.57 6.66
N TRP A 66 -7.66 -8.31 6.86
CA TRP A 66 -6.85 -7.88 8.00
C TRP A 66 -7.56 -8.13 9.33
N GLU A 67 -8.87 -7.88 9.36
CA GLU A 67 -9.69 -8.06 10.56
C GLU A 67 -9.78 -9.54 10.97
N ALA A 68 -9.78 -10.44 9.99
CA ALA A 68 -9.75 -11.88 10.23
C ALA A 68 -8.36 -12.41 10.57
N GLY A 69 -7.36 -11.55 10.65
CA GLY A 69 -5.99 -11.93 11.01
C GLY A 69 -5.07 -12.21 9.82
N GLU A 70 -5.53 -12.01 8.59
CA GLU A 70 -4.66 -12.16 7.43
C GLU A 70 -3.61 -11.05 7.38
N ARG A 71 -2.41 -11.38 6.90
CA ARG A 71 -1.26 -10.44 6.90
C ARG A 71 -0.53 -10.48 5.56
N GLY A 72 -1.31 -10.45 4.47
CA GLY A 72 -0.80 -10.58 3.12
C GLY A 72 -1.23 -11.86 2.46
N ILE A 73 -1.19 -11.89 1.14
CA ILE A 73 -1.61 -13.04 0.34
C ILE A 73 -0.59 -13.40 -0.76
N ALA A 74 0.55 -12.74 -0.79
CA ALA A 74 1.51 -12.88 -1.89
C ALA A 74 2.14 -14.27 -1.98
N CYS A 75 2.20 -15.02 -0.88
CA CYS A 75 2.76 -16.37 -0.90
C CYS A 75 1.69 -17.46 -1.09
N LEU A 76 0.41 -17.10 -1.19
CA LEU A 76 -0.69 -18.07 -1.18
C LEU A 76 -1.05 -18.52 -2.60
N PRO A 77 -0.80 -19.82 -2.98
CA PRO A 77 -1.01 -20.27 -4.35
C PRO A 77 -2.47 -20.19 -4.81
N GLU A 78 -3.41 -20.34 -3.89
CA GLU A 78 -4.83 -20.35 -4.20
C GLU A 78 -5.42 -18.94 -4.39
N ARG A 79 -4.64 -17.90 -4.10
CA ARG A 79 -5.13 -16.52 -4.12
C ARG A 79 -4.36 -15.64 -5.11
N LYS A 80 -3.78 -16.22 -6.14
CA LYS A 80 -3.02 -15.48 -7.16
C LYS A 80 -3.85 -14.44 -7.87
N GLU A 81 -5.10 -14.76 -8.23
CA GLU A 81 -5.98 -13.79 -8.90
C GLU A 81 -6.33 -12.63 -8.00
N GLU A 82 -6.62 -12.89 -6.73
CA GLU A 82 -6.87 -11.84 -5.75
C GLU A 82 -5.64 -10.94 -5.59
N PHE A 83 -4.44 -11.54 -5.54
CA PHE A 83 -3.19 -10.78 -5.47
C PHE A 83 -3.03 -9.88 -6.69
N ARG A 84 -3.27 -10.39 -7.90
CA ARG A 84 -3.13 -9.61 -9.13
C ARG A 84 -4.09 -8.42 -9.17
N LYS A 85 -5.32 -8.62 -8.74
CA LYS A 85 -6.30 -7.52 -8.62
C LYS A 85 -5.84 -6.49 -7.58
N GLY A 86 -5.27 -6.96 -6.49
CA GLY A 86 -4.71 -6.10 -5.45
C GLY A 86 -3.55 -5.25 -5.96
N VAL A 87 -2.67 -5.82 -6.77
CA VAL A 87 -1.57 -5.07 -7.40
C VAL A 87 -2.12 -3.94 -8.27
N ALA A 88 -3.11 -4.23 -9.11
CA ALA A 88 -3.72 -3.21 -9.96
C ALA A 88 -4.33 -2.08 -9.13
N LYS A 89 -5.03 -2.41 -8.06
CA LYS A 89 -5.64 -1.42 -7.17
C LYS A 89 -4.59 -0.60 -6.42
N GLY A 90 -3.54 -1.25 -5.92
CA GLY A 90 -2.45 -0.56 -5.24
C GLY A 90 -1.73 0.44 -6.14
N ILE A 91 -1.47 0.06 -7.37
CA ILE A 91 -0.82 0.93 -8.36
C ILE A 91 -1.74 2.09 -8.75
N GLU A 92 -3.03 1.83 -8.92
CA GLU A 92 -4.02 2.89 -9.20
C GLU A 92 -3.99 3.97 -8.10
N TYR A 93 -4.03 3.56 -6.83
CA TYR A 93 -3.93 4.48 -5.71
C TYR A 93 -2.57 5.20 -5.69
N ALA A 94 -1.50 4.47 -5.93
CA ALA A 94 -0.15 5.05 -5.91
C ALA A 94 0.00 6.17 -6.94
N LYS A 95 -0.58 6.02 -8.12
CA LYS A 95 -0.55 7.07 -9.17
C LYS A 95 -1.27 8.34 -8.72
N VAL A 96 -2.47 8.19 -8.15
CA VAL A 96 -3.25 9.35 -7.69
C VAL A 96 -2.54 10.03 -6.51
N LEU A 97 -2.03 9.26 -5.58
CA LEU A 97 -1.42 9.75 -4.34
C LEU A 97 0.02 10.23 -4.52
N GLY A 98 0.65 9.92 -5.65
CA GLY A 98 2.02 10.32 -5.92
C GLY A 98 3.07 9.59 -5.11
N VAL A 99 2.78 8.39 -4.65
CA VAL A 99 3.72 7.60 -3.85
C VAL A 99 4.65 6.79 -4.77
N ASN A 100 5.91 6.67 -4.38
CA ASN A 100 6.95 6.02 -5.19
C ASN A 100 7.23 4.58 -4.79
N GLN A 101 6.66 4.11 -3.70
CA GLN A 101 6.91 2.74 -3.22
C GLN A 101 5.69 2.16 -2.55
N LEU A 102 5.50 0.87 -2.76
CA LEU A 102 4.42 0.09 -2.16
C LEU A 102 5.03 -1.07 -1.39
N ASN A 103 4.44 -1.40 -0.25
CA ASN A 103 4.85 -2.55 0.54
C ASN A 103 3.97 -3.75 0.18
N CYS A 104 4.58 -4.90 0.00
CA CYS A 104 3.91 -6.16 -0.31
C CYS A 104 4.12 -7.14 0.83
N LEU A 105 3.04 -7.52 1.49
CA LEU A 105 3.10 -8.51 2.58
C LEU A 105 2.98 -9.92 2.04
N ALA A 106 3.92 -10.77 2.43
CA ALA A 106 3.97 -12.15 1.97
C ALA A 106 2.76 -12.97 2.40
N GLY A 107 2.38 -12.83 3.65
CA GLY A 107 1.31 -13.62 4.25
C GLY A 107 1.81 -14.64 5.25
N LYS A 108 0.88 -15.28 5.91
CA LYS A 108 1.17 -16.34 6.88
C LYS A 108 1.18 -17.69 6.14
N ALA A 109 2.15 -18.52 6.44
CA ALA A 109 2.23 -19.86 5.86
C ALA A 109 1.10 -20.73 6.39
N PRO A 110 0.22 -21.26 5.51
CA PRO A 110 -0.82 -22.18 5.95
C PRO A 110 -0.22 -23.52 6.41
N SER A 111 -0.89 -24.16 7.35
CA SER A 111 -0.50 -25.51 7.81
C SER A 111 -0.61 -26.51 6.64
N GLY A 112 0.37 -27.40 6.52
CA GLY A 112 0.34 -28.48 5.53
C GLY A 112 0.72 -28.10 4.11
N VAL A 113 1.08 -26.83 3.86
CA VAL A 113 1.57 -26.41 2.53
C VAL A 113 3.09 -26.41 2.55
N ASP A 114 3.70 -27.01 1.53
CA ASP A 114 5.15 -27.06 1.37
C ASP A 114 5.72 -25.64 1.26
N GLN A 115 6.73 -25.34 2.06
CA GLN A 115 7.41 -24.04 2.02
C GLN A 115 7.99 -23.71 0.65
N LYS A 116 8.43 -24.71 -0.10
CA LYS A 116 8.92 -24.52 -1.47
C LYS A 116 7.85 -23.94 -2.37
N VAL A 117 6.61 -24.44 -2.26
CA VAL A 117 5.47 -23.95 -3.04
C VAL A 117 5.16 -22.50 -2.67
N LEU A 118 5.15 -22.19 -1.38
CA LEU A 118 4.91 -20.82 -0.90
C LEU A 118 5.98 -19.86 -1.41
N HIS A 119 7.23 -20.27 -1.36
CA HIS A 119 8.37 -19.48 -1.83
C HIS A 119 8.29 -19.19 -3.33
N GLU A 120 8.00 -20.24 -4.12
CA GLU A 120 7.84 -20.11 -5.58
C GLU A 120 6.68 -19.18 -5.93
N THR A 121 5.54 -19.30 -5.23
CA THR A 121 4.39 -18.44 -5.41
C THR A 121 4.73 -17.00 -5.10
N PHE A 122 5.44 -16.76 -3.99
CA PHE A 122 5.85 -15.43 -3.60
C PHE A 122 6.75 -14.78 -4.66
N ILE A 123 7.74 -15.52 -5.15
CA ILE A 123 8.63 -15.01 -6.20
C ILE A 123 7.83 -14.68 -7.48
N GLU A 124 6.95 -15.58 -7.91
CA GLU A 124 6.12 -15.37 -9.09
C GLU A 124 5.27 -14.10 -8.95
N ASN A 125 4.63 -13.93 -7.79
CA ASN A 125 3.79 -12.78 -7.52
C ASN A 125 4.57 -11.47 -7.41
N LEU A 126 5.76 -11.49 -6.82
CA LEU A 126 6.62 -10.30 -6.77
C LEU A 126 7.08 -9.90 -8.17
N ARG A 127 7.41 -10.87 -9.03
CA ARG A 127 7.76 -10.58 -10.42
C ARG A 127 6.60 -9.95 -11.16
N PHE A 128 5.40 -10.48 -10.97
CA PHE A 128 4.20 -9.90 -11.56
C PHE A 128 4.01 -8.45 -11.11
N ALA A 129 4.09 -8.21 -9.81
CA ALA A 129 3.91 -6.86 -9.25
C ALA A 129 4.96 -5.88 -9.78
N ALA A 130 6.22 -6.30 -9.85
CA ALA A 130 7.31 -5.48 -10.38
C ALA A 130 7.11 -5.15 -11.86
N ASP A 131 6.63 -6.12 -12.65
CA ASP A 131 6.35 -5.91 -14.07
C ASP A 131 5.20 -4.92 -14.27
N GLU A 132 4.14 -5.04 -13.49
CA GLU A 132 3.01 -4.11 -13.56
C GLU A 132 3.43 -2.69 -13.16
N ASP A 133 4.27 -2.56 -12.15
CA ASP A 133 4.81 -1.27 -11.75
C ASP A 133 5.65 -0.62 -12.86
N ARG A 134 6.54 -1.39 -13.50
CA ARG A 134 7.34 -0.90 -14.63
C ARG A 134 6.48 -0.45 -15.81
N LYS A 135 5.42 -1.20 -16.16
CA LYS A 135 4.48 -0.82 -17.21
C LYS A 135 3.79 0.50 -16.89
N SER A 136 3.36 0.66 -15.65
CA SER A 136 2.72 1.88 -15.17
C SER A 136 3.65 3.08 -15.30
N THR A 137 4.91 2.96 -14.88
CA THR A 137 5.91 4.02 -14.98
C THR A 137 6.18 4.41 -16.44
N ARG A 138 6.30 3.42 -17.34
CA ARG A 138 6.50 3.68 -18.76
C ARG A 138 5.35 4.44 -19.38
N LEU A 139 4.11 4.10 -19.06
CA LEU A 139 2.93 4.80 -19.54
C LEU A 139 2.94 6.26 -19.09
N ASN A 140 3.30 6.51 -17.84
CA ASN A 140 3.40 7.87 -17.32
C ASN A 140 4.48 8.68 -18.04
N SER A 141 5.64 8.08 -18.30
CA SER A 141 6.73 8.77 -19.01
C SER A 141 6.42 9.03 -20.47
N SER A 142 5.57 8.22 -21.12
CA SER A 142 5.19 8.42 -22.52
C SER A 142 4.18 9.55 -22.69
N HIS A 143 3.54 10.01 -21.62
CA HIS A 143 2.55 11.10 -21.68
C HIS A 143 3.13 12.46 -21.27
N THR A 144 4.41 12.50 -20.96
CA THR A 144 5.12 13.76 -20.73
C THR A 144 5.84 14.19 -21.99
#